data_81607cda6cfdc840e640921aae2c7945
#
_entry.id   81607cda6cfdc840e640921aae2c7945
#
_cell.length_a   1.000
_cell.length_b   1.000
_cell.length_c   1.000
_cell.angle_alpha   90.00
_cell.angle_beta   90.00
_cell.angle_gamma   90.00
#
_symmetry.space_group_name_H-M   'P 1'
#
loop_
_entity.id
_entity.type
_entity.pdbx_description
1 polymer ?
#
loop_
_entity_poly.entity_id
_entity_poly.type
_entity_poly.pdbx_seq_one_letter_code
_entity_poly.pdbx_strand_id
1 'polypeptide(L)'
;MNWLIVLRPTRVGMLTEGATAEESAAVARHFAYLERLAAEGKVGLAGRTTEDDDRTIGLVLLSVSSEQEAREIMSSDPAVAQGVMRAELHPFRMAVRKG
;
A
#
# COMPACT_ATOMS: atom_id res chain seq x y z
N MET A 1 0.76 -17.77 -1.37
CA MET A 1 0.52 -17.03 -2.64
C MET A 1 0.94 -15.59 -2.47
N ASN A 2 1.51 -15.04 -3.51
CA ASN A 2 1.95 -13.65 -3.46
C ASN A 2 1.04 -12.76 -4.31
N TRP A 3 0.76 -11.57 -3.78
CA TRP A 3 -0.06 -10.56 -4.43
C TRP A 3 0.63 -9.22 -4.27
N LEU A 4 0.52 -8.39 -5.28
CA LEU A 4 1.11 -7.05 -5.28
C LEU A 4 0.00 -6.02 -5.26
N ILE A 5 0.04 -5.12 -4.28
CA ILE A 5 -0.84 -3.96 -4.25
C ILE A 5 -0.04 -2.79 -4.81
N VAL A 6 -0.60 -2.10 -5.79
CA VAL A 6 -0.05 -0.85 -6.31
C VAL A 6 -0.93 0.28 -5.80
N LEU A 7 -0.32 1.24 -5.11
CA LEU A 7 -1.02 2.37 -4.50
C LEU A 7 -0.64 3.66 -5.21
N ARG A 8 -1.64 4.52 -5.41
CA ARG A 8 -1.42 5.86 -5.98
C ARG A 8 -2.17 6.88 -5.14
N PRO A 9 -1.60 8.08 -4.92
CA PRO A 9 -2.33 9.12 -4.21
C PRO A 9 -3.56 9.53 -5.03
N THR A 10 -4.69 9.69 -4.37
CA THR A 10 -5.90 10.18 -5.02
C THR A 10 -5.73 11.63 -5.42
N ARG A 11 -5.05 12.42 -4.58
CA ARG A 11 -4.77 13.83 -4.81
C ARG A 11 -3.25 14.02 -4.88
N VAL A 12 -2.73 14.30 -6.07
CA VAL A 12 -1.29 14.52 -6.28
C VAL A 12 -0.79 15.70 -5.44
N GLY A 13 -1.65 16.69 -5.19
CA GLY A 13 -1.32 17.84 -4.33
C GLY A 13 -0.86 17.46 -2.93
N MET A 14 -1.23 16.25 -2.45
CA MET A 14 -0.71 15.75 -1.18
C MET A 14 0.82 15.71 -1.19
N LEU A 15 1.42 15.41 -2.34
CA LEU A 15 2.88 15.31 -2.51
C LEU A 15 3.50 16.63 -2.95
N THR A 16 2.80 17.40 -3.80
CA THR A 16 3.36 18.62 -4.41
C THR A 16 3.10 19.87 -3.60
N GLU A 17 2.03 19.89 -2.81
CA GLU A 17 1.59 21.07 -2.06
C GLU A 17 1.58 20.85 -0.55
N GLY A 18 1.68 19.61 -0.13
CA GLY A 18 1.59 19.21 1.26
C GLY A 18 0.28 18.51 1.60
N ALA A 19 0.34 17.58 2.52
CA ALA A 19 -0.82 16.81 2.94
C ALA A 19 -1.72 17.63 3.86
N THR A 20 -3.04 17.43 3.73
CA THR A 20 -3.99 17.96 4.71
C THR A 20 -3.85 17.18 6.02
N ALA A 21 -4.46 17.69 7.09
CA ALA A 21 -4.44 16.99 8.38
C ALA A 21 -5.09 15.61 8.28
N GLU A 22 -6.19 15.49 7.52
CA GLU A 22 -6.87 14.21 7.31
C GLU A 22 -6.00 13.24 6.50
N GLU A 23 -5.32 13.74 5.47
CA GLU A 23 -4.41 12.93 4.67
C GLU A 23 -3.25 12.42 5.51
N SER A 24 -2.63 13.28 6.30
CA SER A 24 -1.52 12.90 7.18
C SER A 24 -1.96 11.85 8.20
N ALA A 25 -3.14 12.01 8.78
CA ALA A 25 -3.65 11.05 9.75
C ALA A 25 -3.94 9.70 9.09
N ALA A 26 -4.52 9.69 7.89
CA ALA A 26 -4.79 8.45 7.15
C ALA A 26 -3.50 7.74 6.78
N VAL A 27 -2.48 8.47 6.33
CA VAL A 27 -1.17 7.89 5.97
C VAL A 27 -0.49 7.32 7.20
N ALA A 28 -0.57 7.98 8.36
CA ALA A 28 -0.01 7.46 9.60
C ALA A 28 -0.68 6.14 10.00
N ARG A 29 -2.00 6.04 9.88
CA ARG A 29 -2.74 4.80 10.15
C ARG A 29 -2.42 3.71 9.13
N HIS A 30 -2.19 4.10 7.87
CA HIS A 30 -1.76 3.20 6.80
C HIS A 30 -0.44 2.52 7.18
N PHE A 31 0.56 3.27 7.62
CA PHE A 31 1.84 2.69 8.01
C PHE A 31 1.70 1.77 9.22
N ALA A 32 0.93 2.15 10.23
CA ALA A 32 0.69 1.30 11.39
C ALA A 32 0.00 -0.01 10.99
N TYR A 33 -0.94 0.05 10.05
CA TYR A 33 -1.63 -1.11 9.51
C TYR A 33 -0.66 -2.05 8.81
N LEU A 34 0.21 -1.52 7.94
CA LEU A 34 1.19 -2.34 7.22
C LEU A 34 2.23 -2.94 8.16
N GLU A 35 2.67 -2.20 9.17
CA GLU A 35 3.61 -2.70 10.16
C GLU A 35 3.02 -3.88 10.94
N ARG A 36 1.75 -3.80 11.31
CA ARG A 36 1.06 -4.89 11.98
C ARG A 36 0.98 -6.13 11.09
N LEU A 37 0.64 -5.94 9.81
CA LEU A 37 0.57 -7.06 8.86
C LEU A 37 1.95 -7.66 8.61
N ALA A 38 3.01 -6.85 8.62
CA ALA A 38 4.37 -7.35 8.50
C ALA A 38 4.75 -8.21 9.70
N ALA A 39 4.36 -7.80 10.90
CA ALA A 39 4.59 -8.59 12.11
C ALA A 39 3.83 -9.92 12.07
N GLU A 40 2.69 -9.97 11.39
CA GLU A 40 1.90 -11.20 11.20
C GLU A 40 2.42 -12.05 10.04
N GLY A 41 3.44 -11.62 9.33
CA GLY A 41 4.01 -12.36 8.19
C GLY A 41 3.24 -12.19 6.88
N LYS A 42 2.27 -11.28 6.82
CA LYS A 42 1.42 -11.09 5.64
C LYS A 42 1.98 -10.05 4.67
N VAL A 43 2.80 -9.13 5.14
CA VAL A 43 3.49 -8.15 4.30
C VAL A 43 4.97 -8.49 4.27
N GLY A 44 5.49 -8.77 3.08
CA GLY A 44 6.91 -9.09 2.90
C GLY A 44 7.76 -7.85 2.69
N LEU A 45 7.18 -6.86 2.02
CA LEU A 45 7.82 -5.56 1.87
C LEU A 45 6.75 -4.53 1.53
N ALA A 46 6.99 -3.29 1.89
CA ALA A 46 6.16 -2.17 1.49
C ALA A 46 7.06 -0.96 1.32
N GLY A 47 6.77 -0.13 0.34
CA GLY A 47 7.56 1.06 0.08
C GLY A 47 6.93 1.88 -1.03
N ARG A 48 7.57 3.00 -1.36
CA ARG A 48 7.10 3.85 -2.46
C ARG A 48 8.29 4.32 -3.29
N THR A 49 8.00 4.69 -4.53
CA THR A 49 8.98 5.43 -5.33
C THR A 49 9.14 6.83 -4.73
N THR A 50 10.28 7.47 -5.00
CA THR A 50 10.63 8.72 -4.30
C THR A 50 10.37 9.98 -5.12
N GLU A 51 9.68 9.86 -6.24
CA GLU A 51 9.18 11.05 -6.94
C GLU A 51 8.08 11.71 -6.10
N ASP A 52 8.00 13.02 -6.14
CA ASP A 52 6.95 13.77 -5.45
C ASP A 52 6.02 14.41 -6.48
N ASP A 53 5.55 13.62 -7.45
CA ASP A 53 4.66 14.04 -8.51
C ASP A 53 3.73 12.87 -8.89
N ASP A 54 3.07 12.97 -10.05
CA ASP A 54 2.09 11.97 -10.50
C ASP A 54 2.68 10.62 -10.86
N ARG A 55 4.01 10.48 -10.88
CA ARG A 55 4.68 9.20 -11.12
C ARG A 55 4.81 8.35 -9.86
N THR A 56 4.55 8.92 -8.70
CA THR A 56 4.72 8.21 -7.42
C THR A 56 3.77 7.03 -7.34
N ILE A 57 4.33 5.87 -7.01
CA ILE A 57 3.53 4.69 -6.66
C ILE A 57 4.06 4.09 -5.37
N GLY A 58 3.14 3.50 -4.61
CA GLY A 58 3.48 2.65 -3.48
C GLY A 58 3.32 1.19 -3.89
N LEU A 59 4.09 0.33 -3.27
CA LEU A 59 4.04 -1.11 -3.52
C LEU A 59 3.94 -1.83 -2.19
N VAL A 60 3.04 -2.82 -2.12
CA VAL A 60 2.94 -3.71 -0.96
C VAL A 60 2.93 -5.15 -1.48
N LEU A 61 3.90 -5.92 -1.05
CA LEU A 61 3.96 -7.33 -1.41
C LEU A 61 3.31 -8.15 -0.30
N LEU A 62 2.23 -8.85 -0.65
CA LEU A 62 1.49 -9.69 0.28
C LEU A 62 1.86 -11.15 0.11
N SER A 63 1.89 -11.87 1.23
CA SER A 63 1.97 -13.32 1.28
C SER A 63 0.74 -13.81 2.04
N VAL A 64 -0.25 -14.30 1.30
CA VAL A 64 -1.56 -14.67 1.86
C VAL A 64 -2.08 -15.92 1.17
N SER A 65 -3.12 -16.53 1.72
CA SER A 65 -3.61 -17.84 1.25
C SER A 65 -4.59 -17.73 0.08
N SER A 66 -5.16 -16.57 -0.19
CA SER A 66 -6.18 -16.42 -1.25
C SER A 66 -6.26 -15.00 -1.77
N GLU A 67 -6.83 -14.87 -2.96
CA GLU A 67 -7.13 -13.55 -3.52
C GLU A 67 -8.12 -12.79 -2.65
N GLN A 68 -9.11 -13.48 -2.08
CA GLN A 68 -10.10 -12.85 -1.22
C GLN A 68 -9.43 -12.19 -0.01
N GLU A 69 -8.51 -12.89 0.62
CA GLU A 69 -7.77 -12.32 1.75
C GLU A 69 -6.96 -11.09 1.30
N ALA A 70 -6.30 -11.18 0.15
CA ALA A 70 -5.54 -10.05 -0.39
C ALA A 70 -6.44 -8.83 -0.63
N ARG A 71 -7.63 -9.03 -1.19
CA ARG A 71 -8.58 -7.94 -1.44
C ARG A 71 -9.11 -7.33 -0.14
N GLU A 72 -9.36 -8.15 0.86
CA GLU A 72 -9.80 -7.67 2.17
C GLU A 72 -8.73 -6.83 2.84
N ILE A 73 -7.48 -7.26 2.77
CA ILE A 73 -6.35 -6.49 3.30
C ILE A 73 -6.25 -5.15 2.58
N MET A 74 -6.34 -5.14 1.25
CA MET A 74 -6.24 -3.91 0.46
C MET A 74 -7.36 -2.94 0.81
N SER A 75 -8.60 -3.44 0.87
CA SER A 75 -9.77 -2.59 1.12
C SER A 75 -9.84 -2.07 2.55
N SER A 76 -9.23 -2.78 3.49
CA SER A 76 -9.23 -2.40 4.91
C SER A 76 -8.10 -1.45 5.28
N ASP A 77 -7.17 -1.20 4.36
CA ASP A 77 -6.12 -0.21 4.58
C ASP A 77 -6.75 1.16 4.81
N PRO A 78 -6.46 1.83 5.93
CA PRO A 78 -7.10 3.13 6.23
C PRO A 78 -6.93 4.18 5.14
N ALA A 79 -5.80 4.23 4.46
CA ALA A 79 -5.58 5.19 3.40
C ALA A 79 -6.48 4.91 2.19
N VAL A 80 -6.74 3.62 1.90
CA VAL A 80 -7.62 3.21 0.82
C VAL A 80 -9.08 3.41 1.23
N ALA A 81 -9.45 2.98 2.42
CA ALA A 81 -10.81 3.08 2.93
C ALA A 81 -11.27 4.55 3.01
N GLN A 82 -10.37 5.47 3.31
CA GLN A 82 -10.69 6.89 3.41
C GLN A 82 -10.52 7.64 2.09
N GLY A 83 -10.16 6.95 1.01
CA GLY A 83 -10.05 7.55 -0.30
C GLY A 83 -8.81 8.42 -0.51
N VAL A 84 -7.81 8.34 0.37
CA VAL A 84 -6.56 9.08 0.25
C VAL A 84 -5.63 8.43 -0.78
N MET A 85 -5.74 7.11 -0.93
CA MET A 85 -5.00 6.36 -1.94
C MET A 85 -5.96 5.50 -2.74
N ARG A 86 -5.62 5.28 -4.02
CA ARG A 86 -6.27 4.29 -4.87
C ARG A 86 -5.38 3.06 -4.91
N ALA A 87 -5.99 1.89 -4.97
CA ALA A 87 -5.26 0.63 -4.93
C ALA A 87 -5.67 -0.29 -6.06
N GLU A 88 -4.68 -1.00 -6.60
CA GLU A 88 -4.88 -2.07 -7.57
C GLU A 88 -4.22 -3.33 -7.02
N LEU A 89 -4.85 -4.47 -7.25
CA LEU A 89 -4.33 -5.75 -6.81
C LEU A 89 -3.91 -6.58 -8.02
N HIS A 90 -2.70 -7.14 -7.97
CA HIS A 90 -2.18 -7.99 -9.04
C HIS A 90 -1.67 -9.30 -8.46
N PRO A 91 -1.95 -10.44 -9.12
CA PRO A 91 -1.24 -11.67 -8.77
C PRO A 91 0.24 -11.47 -9.08
N PHE A 92 1.09 -11.97 -8.21
CA PHE A 92 2.52 -11.72 -8.32
C PHE A 92 3.30 -13.01 -8.07
N ARG A 93 4.28 -13.26 -8.92
CA ARG A 93 5.21 -14.38 -8.72
C ARG A 93 6.60 -13.81 -8.45
N MET A 94 7.15 -14.19 -7.32
CA MET A 94 8.52 -13.83 -7.00
C MET A 94 9.46 -14.74 -7.78
N ALA A 95 10.18 -14.18 -8.76
CA ALA A 95 11.11 -14.94 -9.60
C ALA A 95 12.49 -15.03 -8.95
N VAL A 96 12.95 -13.94 -8.35
CA VAL A 96 14.25 -13.87 -7.69
C VAL A 96 14.07 -13.06 -6.42
N ARG A 97 14.69 -13.50 -5.35
CA ARG A 97 14.69 -12.72 -4.11
C ARG A 97 16.05 -12.78 -3.46
N LYS A 98 16.36 -11.76 -2.67
CA LYS A 98 17.59 -11.71 -1.90
C LYS A 98 17.56 -12.84 -0.88
N GLY A 99 18.59 -13.67 -0.94
CA GLY A 99 18.66 -14.92 -0.20
C GLY A 99 19.05 -14.82 1.22
#